data_f4285e62ec0665818c5dd00c47578562
#
_entry.id   f4285e62ec0665818c5dd00c47578562
#
_cell.length_a   1.000
_cell.length_b   1.000
_cell.length_c   1.000
_cell.angle_alpha   90.00
_cell.angle_beta   90.00
_cell.angle_gamma   90.00
#
_symmetry.space_group_name_H-M   'P 1'
#
loop_
_entity.id
_entity.type
_entity.pdbx_description
1 polymer ?
#
loop_
_entity_poly.entity_id
_entity_poly.type
_entity_poly.pdbx_seq_one_letter_code
_entity_poly.pdbx_strand_id
1 'polypeptide(L)'
;MLRIKGFNKDLKCKSMQFEIGKEYKIGSTELKLCTDTVFHYCKTLKQVNAFYDVKENNRYCYIEVLGEEIEDDDKCGSNHIKIVSEILGEELDILMGRVSGNTGIFNTGNWNTGHCNIGDYNTGNRNTGNRNTGNWNTGDRNTGSCNTGNCNTGDCNTGYRNAGNFNTGHFNACNYSSGFFCTE
;
A
#
# COMPACT_ATOMS: atom_id res chain seq x y z
N MET A 1 -18.24 13.65 -3.23
CA MET A 1 -17.45 12.42 -3.01
C MET A 1 -16.33 12.40 -4.05
N LEU A 2 -15.11 12.07 -3.67
CA LEU A 2 -14.01 11.97 -4.63
C LEU A 2 -14.14 10.67 -5.45
N ARG A 3 -13.83 10.76 -6.73
CA ARG A 3 -13.75 9.68 -7.70
C ARG A 3 -12.36 9.66 -8.34
N ILE A 4 -12.03 8.65 -9.10
CA ILE A 4 -10.71 8.53 -9.74
C ILE A 4 -10.88 8.46 -11.26
N LYS A 5 -10.14 9.31 -11.96
CA LYS A 5 -10.09 9.34 -13.42
C LYS A 5 -8.68 9.06 -13.92
N GLY A 6 -8.58 8.20 -14.93
CA GLY A 6 -7.34 7.92 -15.64
C GLY A 6 -7.15 8.82 -16.86
N PHE A 7 -5.89 9.05 -17.18
CA PHE A 7 -5.42 9.84 -18.32
C PHE A 7 -4.17 9.20 -18.90
N ASN A 8 -3.85 9.54 -20.13
CA ASN A 8 -2.53 9.23 -20.67
C ASN A 8 -1.42 10.06 -19.96
N LYS A 9 -0.16 9.83 -20.34
CA LYS A 9 1.01 10.51 -19.75
C LYS A 9 0.95 12.05 -19.83
N ASP A 10 0.23 12.60 -20.81
CA ASP A 10 0.12 14.04 -21.06
C ASP A 10 -1.13 14.66 -20.41
N LEU A 11 -1.80 13.96 -19.49
CA LEU A 11 -3.06 14.35 -18.86
C LEU A 11 -4.19 14.55 -19.89
N LYS A 12 -4.23 13.70 -20.91
CA LYS A 12 -5.29 13.67 -21.92
C LYS A 12 -6.18 12.45 -21.78
N CYS A 13 -7.44 12.63 -22.09
CA CYS A 13 -8.39 11.55 -22.28
C CYS A 13 -9.04 11.73 -23.66
N LYS A 14 -8.87 10.78 -24.59
CA LYS A 14 -9.16 10.93 -26.01
C LYS A 14 -8.42 12.17 -26.56
N SER A 15 -9.13 13.12 -27.18
CA SER A 15 -8.58 14.36 -27.74
C SER A 15 -8.56 15.53 -26.73
N MET A 16 -9.20 15.40 -25.56
CA MET A 16 -9.32 16.49 -24.61
C MET A 16 -8.12 16.56 -23.67
N GLN A 17 -7.58 17.78 -23.49
CA GLN A 17 -6.55 18.10 -22.52
C GLN A 17 -7.18 18.50 -21.20
N PHE A 18 -6.63 17.97 -20.09
CA PHE A 18 -7.05 18.31 -18.73
C PHE A 18 -5.92 18.97 -17.95
N GLU A 19 -6.30 19.75 -16.93
CA GLU A 19 -5.38 20.44 -16.03
C GLU A 19 -5.88 20.29 -14.60
N ILE A 20 -4.95 20.11 -13.66
CA ILE A 20 -5.26 20.01 -12.24
C ILE A 20 -5.84 21.35 -11.74
N GLY A 21 -6.88 21.28 -10.92
CA GLY A 21 -7.59 22.42 -10.36
C GLY A 21 -8.71 22.98 -11.25
N LYS A 22 -8.82 22.55 -12.51
CA LYS A 22 -9.83 23.07 -13.46
C LYS A 22 -11.12 22.25 -13.48
N GLU A 23 -12.20 22.93 -13.81
CA GLU A 23 -13.53 22.35 -14.04
C GLU A 23 -13.77 22.15 -15.53
N TYR A 24 -14.52 21.09 -15.84
CA TYR A 24 -14.89 20.70 -17.21
C TYR A 24 -16.37 20.36 -17.26
N LYS A 25 -17.08 20.96 -18.21
CA LYS A 25 -18.51 20.76 -18.39
C LYS A 25 -18.85 20.44 -19.83
N ILE A 26 -19.69 19.43 -20.02
CA ILE A 26 -20.31 19.06 -21.29
C ILE A 26 -21.73 19.57 -21.28
N GLY A 27 -22.16 20.24 -22.34
CA GLY A 27 -23.49 20.86 -22.43
C GLY A 27 -24.63 19.87 -22.69
N SER A 28 -24.41 18.57 -22.50
CA SER A 28 -25.46 17.54 -22.72
C SER A 28 -26.40 17.46 -21.54
N THR A 29 -27.70 17.36 -21.83
CA THR A 29 -28.77 17.09 -20.86
C THR A 29 -29.12 15.62 -20.77
N GLU A 30 -28.73 14.82 -21.76
CA GLU A 30 -28.90 13.36 -21.74
C GLU A 30 -27.55 12.69 -21.48
N LEU A 31 -27.42 12.06 -20.32
CA LEU A 31 -26.20 11.37 -19.92
C LEU A 31 -26.25 9.91 -20.37
N LYS A 32 -25.20 9.46 -21.05
CA LYS A 32 -25.05 8.07 -21.47
C LYS A 32 -23.62 7.60 -21.35
N LEU A 33 -23.39 6.49 -20.65
CA LEU A 33 -22.07 5.88 -20.55
C LEU A 33 -21.56 5.43 -21.93
N CYS A 34 -20.23 5.41 -22.07
CA CYS A 34 -19.53 5.04 -23.31
C CYS A 34 -19.77 6.00 -24.49
N THR A 35 -20.26 7.20 -24.24
CA THR A 35 -20.44 8.26 -25.25
C THR A 35 -19.66 9.51 -24.87
N ASP A 36 -19.71 10.54 -25.72
CA ASP A 36 -19.07 11.85 -25.46
C ASP A 36 -19.97 12.80 -24.66
N THR A 37 -21.08 12.31 -24.11
CA THR A 37 -22.02 13.10 -23.28
C THR A 37 -21.60 13.15 -21.81
N VAL A 38 -20.60 12.36 -21.40
CA VAL A 38 -20.08 12.31 -20.03
C VAL A 38 -18.57 12.17 -19.99
N PHE A 39 -17.97 12.69 -18.92
CA PHE A 39 -16.62 12.35 -18.48
C PHE A 39 -16.65 11.03 -17.72
N HIS A 40 -15.93 10.01 -18.20
CA HIS A 40 -15.86 8.71 -17.56
C HIS A 40 -14.80 8.70 -16.45
N TYR A 41 -15.11 8.01 -15.36
CA TYR A 41 -14.24 7.77 -14.21
C TYR A 41 -14.71 6.52 -13.45
N CYS A 42 -14.02 6.14 -12.37
CA CYS A 42 -14.39 4.99 -11.55
C CYS A 42 -14.37 5.32 -10.05
N LYS A 43 -14.91 4.42 -9.25
CA LYS A 43 -14.94 4.53 -7.79
C LYS A 43 -13.59 4.20 -7.16
N THR A 44 -12.82 3.31 -7.80
CA THR A 44 -11.53 2.81 -7.30
C THR A 44 -10.46 2.87 -8.37
N LEU A 45 -9.20 2.99 -7.93
CA LEU A 45 -8.05 2.96 -8.85
C LEU A 45 -7.91 1.62 -9.58
N LYS A 46 -8.26 0.52 -8.91
CA LYS A 46 -8.25 -0.82 -9.53
C LYS A 46 -9.17 -0.90 -10.75
N GLN A 47 -10.36 -0.28 -10.69
CA GLN A 47 -11.27 -0.20 -11.83
C GLN A 47 -10.68 0.67 -12.95
N VAL A 48 -10.09 1.83 -12.60
CA VAL A 48 -9.46 2.73 -13.59
C VAL A 48 -8.31 2.03 -14.31
N ASN A 49 -7.51 1.22 -13.60
CA ASN A 49 -6.36 0.51 -14.16
C ASN A 49 -6.74 -0.49 -15.26
N ALA A 50 -7.98 -0.97 -15.30
CA ALA A 50 -8.47 -1.81 -16.38
C ALA A 50 -8.56 -1.05 -17.73
N PHE A 51 -8.69 0.28 -17.70
CA PHE A 51 -8.80 1.14 -18.88
C PHE A 51 -7.51 1.94 -19.16
N TYR A 52 -6.76 2.24 -18.10
CA TYR A 52 -5.50 2.99 -18.14
C TYR A 52 -4.48 2.21 -17.32
N ASP A 53 -3.73 1.30 -17.96
CA ASP A 53 -2.72 0.47 -17.27
C ASP A 53 -1.58 1.36 -16.77
N VAL A 54 -1.24 1.20 -15.51
CA VAL A 54 -0.14 1.92 -14.86
C VAL A 54 1.23 1.65 -15.48
N LYS A 55 1.42 0.51 -16.14
CA LYS A 55 2.66 0.17 -16.88
C LYS A 55 2.90 1.06 -18.10
N GLU A 56 1.88 1.75 -18.58
CA GLU A 56 1.94 2.64 -19.75
C GLU A 56 2.27 4.10 -19.37
N ASN A 57 2.74 4.37 -18.16
CA ASN A 57 2.96 5.72 -17.62
C ASN A 57 1.70 6.58 -17.63
N ASN A 58 0.54 5.98 -17.51
CA ASN A 58 -0.73 6.67 -17.38
C ASN A 58 -0.81 7.41 -16.04
N ARG A 59 -1.57 8.50 -16.02
CA ARG A 59 -1.73 9.38 -14.86
C ARG A 59 -3.12 9.21 -14.27
N TYR A 60 -3.23 9.37 -12.96
CA TYR A 60 -4.48 9.22 -12.23
C TYR A 60 -4.73 10.44 -11.36
N CYS A 61 -5.96 10.94 -11.39
CA CYS A 61 -6.34 12.08 -10.57
C CYS A 61 -7.60 11.79 -9.77
N TYR A 62 -7.65 12.38 -8.59
CA TYR A 62 -8.91 12.58 -7.89
C TYR A 62 -9.72 13.63 -8.63
N ILE A 63 -10.99 13.35 -8.77
CA ILE A 63 -11.96 14.30 -9.32
C ILE A 63 -13.12 14.51 -8.34
N GLU A 64 -13.69 15.69 -8.41
CA GLU A 64 -14.96 16.02 -7.78
C GLU A 64 -16.06 16.02 -8.84
N VAL A 65 -17.17 15.36 -8.54
CA VAL A 65 -18.35 15.33 -9.42
C VAL A 65 -19.24 16.51 -9.04
N LEU A 66 -19.49 17.39 -9.99
CA LEU A 66 -20.25 18.63 -9.82
C LEU A 66 -21.61 18.60 -10.53
N GLY A 67 -21.81 17.67 -11.45
CA GLY A 67 -23.05 17.47 -12.18
C GLY A 67 -23.80 16.21 -11.76
N GLU A 68 -24.77 15.84 -12.57
CA GLU A 68 -25.46 14.56 -12.42
C GLU A 68 -24.48 13.41 -12.68
N GLU A 69 -24.58 12.35 -11.87
CA GLU A 69 -23.76 11.13 -12.00
C GLU A 69 -24.64 9.98 -12.50
N ILE A 70 -24.12 9.27 -13.49
CA ILE A 70 -24.65 7.97 -13.92
C ILE A 70 -23.60 6.89 -13.69
N GLU A 71 -24.00 5.70 -13.33
CA GLU A 71 -23.08 4.62 -13.02
C GLU A 71 -23.54 3.28 -13.59
N ASP A 72 -22.54 2.42 -13.80
CA ASP A 72 -22.64 1.02 -14.13
C ASP A 72 -21.68 0.24 -13.20
N ASP A 73 -21.58 -1.06 -13.32
CA ASP A 73 -20.82 -1.93 -12.42
C ASP A 73 -19.37 -1.50 -12.24
N ASP A 74 -18.68 -1.09 -13.30
CA ASP A 74 -17.24 -0.83 -13.30
C ASP A 74 -16.85 0.63 -13.59
N LYS A 75 -17.79 1.47 -14.00
CA LYS A 75 -17.53 2.87 -14.37
C LYS A 75 -18.68 3.81 -14.03
N CYS A 76 -18.32 5.06 -13.90
CA CYS A 76 -19.22 6.16 -13.67
C CYS A 76 -19.04 7.24 -14.74
N GLY A 77 -19.99 8.12 -14.88
CA GLY A 77 -19.92 9.26 -15.78
C GLY A 77 -20.71 10.46 -15.26
N SER A 78 -20.21 11.65 -15.57
CA SER A 78 -20.90 12.91 -15.28
C SER A 78 -20.61 13.93 -16.38
N ASN A 79 -21.54 14.84 -16.60
CA ASN A 79 -21.35 15.95 -17.55
C ASN A 79 -20.59 17.15 -16.94
N HIS A 80 -20.30 17.13 -15.63
CA HIS A 80 -19.56 18.20 -14.97
C HIS A 80 -18.64 17.66 -13.89
N ILE A 81 -17.34 17.86 -14.04
CA ILE A 81 -16.30 17.40 -13.12
C ILE A 81 -15.25 18.48 -12.88
N LYS A 82 -14.56 18.38 -11.75
CA LYS A 82 -13.33 19.14 -11.44
C LYS A 82 -12.18 18.18 -11.23
N ILE A 83 -11.02 18.44 -11.82
CA ILE A 83 -9.79 17.73 -11.52
C ILE A 83 -9.20 18.31 -10.25
N VAL A 84 -9.11 17.52 -9.18
CA VAL A 84 -8.71 18.02 -7.85
C VAL A 84 -7.21 17.95 -7.67
N SER A 85 -6.63 16.73 -7.73
CA SER A 85 -5.21 16.50 -7.53
C SER A 85 -4.77 15.24 -8.24
N GLU A 86 -3.49 15.13 -8.54
CA GLU A 86 -2.90 13.90 -9.07
C GLU A 86 -2.52 12.96 -7.94
N ILE A 87 -2.71 11.67 -8.18
CA ILE A 87 -2.35 10.57 -7.27
C ILE A 87 -0.95 10.11 -7.64
N LEU A 88 0.02 10.30 -6.76
CA LEU A 88 1.44 10.07 -7.02
C LEU A 88 2.12 9.26 -5.91
N GLY A 89 3.28 8.69 -6.24
CA GLY A 89 4.19 8.08 -5.26
C GLY A 89 3.54 6.99 -4.42
N GLU A 90 3.75 7.05 -3.11
CA GLU A 90 3.28 6.04 -2.16
C GLU A 90 1.76 5.89 -2.15
N GLU A 91 1.01 6.98 -2.32
CA GLU A 91 -0.45 6.93 -2.38
C GLU A 91 -0.94 6.10 -3.57
N LEU A 92 -0.31 6.28 -4.73
CA LEU A 92 -0.58 5.47 -5.93
C LEU A 92 -0.31 3.99 -5.66
N ASP A 93 0.82 3.69 -5.03
CA ASP A 93 1.22 2.31 -4.72
C ASP A 93 0.28 1.65 -3.70
N ILE A 94 -0.16 2.39 -2.69
CA ILE A 94 -1.17 1.93 -1.71
C ILE A 94 -2.48 1.61 -2.41
N LEU A 95 -3.01 2.52 -3.22
CA LEU A 95 -4.27 2.34 -3.94
C LEU A 95 -4.21 1.23 -4.99
N MET A 96 -3.04 0.97 -5.54
CA MET A 96 -2.79 -0.16 -6.46
C MET A 96 -2.56 -1.49 -5.74
N GLY A 97 -2.49 -1.48 -4.40
CA GLY A 97 -2.17 -2.67 -3.60
C GLY A 97 -0.72 -3.16 -3.77
N ARG A 98 0.19 -2.27 -4.19
CA ARG A 98 1.61 -2.60 -4.40
C ARG A 98 2.44 -2.42 -3.15
N VAL A 99 2.09 -1.45 -2.33
CA VAL A 99 2.70 -1.18 -1.02
C VAL A 99 1.56 -0.93 -0.05
N SER A 100 1.50 -1.69 1.01
CA SER A 100 0.48 -1.54 2.03
C SER A 100 1.12 -1.13 3.36
N GLY A 101 0.93 0.14 3.73
CA GLY A 101 1.11 0.58 5.10
C GLY A 101 2.54 0.56 5.66
N ASN A 102 3.58 0.62 4.81
CA ASN A 102 4.95 0.77 5.30
C ASN A 102 5.20 2.20 5.77
N THR A 103 5.81 2.36 6.94
CA THR A 103 6.32 3.62 7.45
C THR A 103 7.85 3.53 7.56
N GLY A 104 8.56 4.47 6.93
CA GLY A 104 10.02 4.46 6.83
C GLY A 104 10.51 4.07 5.44
N ILE A 105 11.83 3.81 5.30
CA ILE A 105 12.47 3.61 3.99
C ILE A 105 13.09 2.22 3.85
N PHE A 106 13.23 1.77 2.60
CA PHE A 106 13.84 0.48 2.25
C PHE A 106 13.14 -0.75 2.83
N ASN A 107 11.82 -0.68 3.06
CA ASN A 107 11.03 -1.83 3.48
C ASN A 107 10.54 -2.62 2.26
N THR A 108 10.55 -3.95 2.37
CA THR A 108 9.98 -4.87 1.39
C THR A 108 8.90 -5.70 2.08
N GLY A 109 7.72 -5.80 1.48
CA GLY A 109 6.54 -6.42 2.08
C GLY A 109 5.56 -5.39 2.62
N ASN A 110 4.70 -5.80 3.57
CA ASN A 110 3.54 -5.01 3.97
C ASN A 110 3.58 -4.67 5.46
N TRP A 111 3.03 -3.49 5.81
CA TRP A 111 2.81 -3.09 7.20
C TRP A 111 4.08 -3.08 8.06
N ASN A 112 5.21 -2.68 7.49
CA ASN A 112 6.44 -2.51 8.23
C ASN A 112 6.58 -1.07 8.75
N THR A 113 7.03 -0.93 10.00
CA THR A 113 7.37 0.36 10.60
C THR A 113 8.86 0.39 10.93
N GLY A 114 9.58 1.39 10.41
CA GLY A 114 11.04 1.52 10.55
C GLY A 114 11.75 1.33 9.21
N HIS A 115 13.00 0.89 9.22
CA HIS A 115 13.83 0.89 8.03
C HIS A 115 14.40 -0.49 7.72
N CYS A 116 14.55 -0.78 6.42
CA CYS A 116 15.24 -1.98 5.93
C CYS A 116 14.62 -3.30 6.42
N ASN A 117 13.31 -3.36 6.58
CA ASN A 117 12.63 -4.60 6.93
C ASN A 117 12.25 -5.40 5.68
N ILE A 118 12.32 -6.72 5.76
CA ILE A 118 11.90 -7.66 4.71
C ILE A 118 10.87 -8.62 5.30
N GLY A 119 9.68 -8.67 4.70
CA GLY A 119 8.53 -9.43 5.18
C GLY A 119 7.41 -8.52 5.65
N ASP A 120 6.47 -9.04 6.43
CA ASP A 120 5.25 -8.33 6.78
C ASP A 120 5.16 -8.06 8.28
N TYR A 121 4.53 -6.92 8.64
CA TYR A 121 4.23 -6.57 10.02
C TYR A 121 5.45 -6.46 10.95
N ASN A 122 6.59 -5.99 10.46
CA ASN A 122 7.76 -5.76 11.30
C ASN A 122 7.75 -4.34 11.87
N THR A 123 8.17 -4.21 13.13
CA THR A 123 8.38 -2.92 13.80
C THR A 123 9.82 -2.81 14.28
N GLY A 124 10.53 -1.76 13.86
CA GLY A 124 11.95 -1.56 14.11
C GLY A 124 12.76 -1.61 12.83
N ASN A 125 14.06 -1.92 12.92
CA ASN A 125 14.94 -1.84 11.77
C ASN A 125 15.62 -3.18 11.47
N ARG A 126 15.83 -3.44 10.17
CA ARG A 126 16.62 -4.56 9.69
C ARG A 126 16.11 -5.93 10.16
N ASN A 127 14.79 -6.09 10.16
CA ASN A 127 14.18 -7.38 10.42
C ASN A 127 13.95 -8.13 9.12
N THR A 128 14.15 -9.44 9.16
CA THR A 128 13.83 -10.36 8.04
C THR A 128 12.87 -11.43 8.52
N GLY A 129 11.73 -11.59 7.87
CA GLY A 129 10.62 -12.42 8.28
C GLY A 129 9.42 -11.61 8.69
N ASN A 130 8.47 -12.20 9.40
CA ASN A 130 7.18 -11.56 9.69
C ASN A 130 6.94 -11.34 11.17
N ARG A 131 6.26 -10.23 11.49
CA ARG A 131 5.80 -9.93 12.85
C ARG A 131 6.92 -9.84 13.88
N ASN A 132 8.06 -9.28 13.50
CA ASN A 132 9.13 -9.01 14.43
C ASN A 132 9.00 -7.61 15.05
N THR A 133 9.35 -7.48 16.32
CA THR A 133 9.42 -6.20 17.04
C THR A 133 10.80 -6.03 17.62
N GLY A 134 11.46 -4.93 17.27
CA GLY A 134 12.85 -4.64 17.63
C GLY A 134 13.75 -4.60 16.41
N ASN A 135 15.04 -4.84 16.57
CA ASN A 135 16.00 -4.65 15.48
C ASN A 135 16.80 -5.93 15.20
N TRP A 136 17.19 -6.11 13.94
CA TRP A 136 18.10 -7.19 13.55
C TRP A 136 17.58 -8.59 13.83
N ASN A 137 16.27 -8.81 13.76
CA ASN A 137 15.69 -10.13 13.91
C ASN A 137 15.63 -10.86 12.56
N THR A 138 15.90 -12.16 12.58
CA THR A 138 15.74 -13.06 11.43
C THR A 138 14.82 -14.21 11.81
N GLY A 139 13.74 -14.38 11.06
CA GLY A 139 12.66 -15.34 11.33
C GLY A 139 11.39 -14.64 11.75
N ASP A 140 10.44 -15.36 12.31
CA ASP A 140 9.09 -14.85 12.56
C ASP A 140 8.78 -14.68 14.04
N ARG A 141 8.00 -13.64 14.37
CA ARG A 141 7.43 -13.42 15.71
C ARG A 141 8.47 -13.28 16.81
N ASN A 142 9.58 -12.62 16.52
CA ASN A 142 10.57 -12.29 17.54
C ASN A 142 10.27 -10.93 18.17
N THR A 143 10.53 -10.81 19.47
CA THR A 143 10.45 -9.56 20.23
C THR A 143 11.77 -9.31 20.92
N GLY A 144 12.35 -8.11 20.72
CA GLY A 144 13.69 -7.76 21.14
C GLY A 144 14.64 -7.65 19.96
N SER A 145 15.93 -7.74 20.18
CA SER A 145 16.92 -7.48 19.13
C SER A 145 17.87 -8.66 18.92
N CYS A 146 18.36 -8.77 17.69
CA CYS A 146 19.37 -9.77 17.33
C CYS A 146 18.91 -11.22 17.51
N ASN A 147 17.65 -11.53 17.37
CA ASN A 147 17.16 -12.89 17.45
C ASN A 147 17.22 -13.58 16.09
N THR A 148 17.60 -14.84 16.09
CA THR A 148 17.57 -15.73 14.92
C THR A 148 16.69 -16.94 15.19
N GLY A 149 15.74 -17.20 14.32
CA GLY A 149 14.71 -18.24 14.49
C GLY A 149 13.36 -17.64 14.84
N ASN A 150 12.46 -18.44 15.43
CA ASN A 150 11.08 -17.98 15.56
C ASN A 150 10.60 -17.95 17.02
N CYS A 151 9.70 -17.00 17.29
CA CYS A 151 9.02 -16.88 18.57
C CYS A 151 9.95 -16.65 19.76
N ASN A 152 11.07 -15.95 19.58
CA ASN A 152 11.97 -15.60 20.66
C ASN A 152 11.57 -14.26 21.29
N THR A 153 11.74 -14.15 22.60
CA THR A 153 11.50 -12.92 23.37
C THR A 153 12.75 -12.58 24.18
N GLY A 154 13.22 -11.36 24.06
CA GLY A 154 14.50 -10.89 24.62
C GLY A 154 15.53 -10.70 23.53
N ASP A 155 16.80 -10.61 23.89
CA ASP A 155 17.87 -10.23 22.96
C ASP A 155 18.84 -11.38 22.70
N CYS A 156 19.36 -11.43 21.50
CA CYS A 156 20.43 -12.34 21.08
C CYS A 156 20.09 -13.82 21.27
N ASN A 157 18.86 -14.21 21.00
CA ASN A 157 18.49 -15.61 21.05
C ASN A 157 18.62 -16.27 19.68
N THR A 158 19.06 -17.53 19.68
CA THR A 158 19.09 -18.38 18.48
C THR A 158 18.27 -19.65 18.73
N GLY A 159 17.27 -19.90 17.87
CA GLY A 159 16.45 -21.09 17.95
C GLY A 159 14.95 -20.79 17.99
N TYR A 160 14.20 -21.54 18.79
CA TYR A 160 12.75 -21.48 18.77
C TYR A 160 12.14 -21.37 20.17
N ARG A 161 11.26 -20.38 20.40
CA ARG A 161 10.55 -20.15 21.66
C ARG A 161 11.47 -19.97 22.87
N ASN A 162 12.54 -19.21 22.72
CA ASN A 162 13.34 -18.82 23.86
C ASN A 162 12.78 -17.53 24.48
N ALA A 163 12.80 -17.45 25.80
CA ALA A 163 12.51 -16.25 26.58
C ALA A 163 13.72 -15.90 27.46
N GLY A 164 14.12 -14.63 27.49
CA GLY A 164 15.36 -14.20 28.09
C GLY A 164 16.40 -13.80 27.06
N ASN A 165 17.66 -13.71 27.44
CA ASN A 165 18.71 -13.19 26.59
C ASN A 165 19.84 -14.20 26.40
N PHE A 166 20.47 -14.15 25.24
CA PHE A 166 21.64 -14.96 24.90
C PHE A 166 21.41 -16.46 24.97
N ASN A 167 20.23 -16.92 24.59
CA ASN A 167 19.91 -18.34 24.59
C ASN A 167 20.19 -18.96 23.21
N THR A 168 20.68 -20.20 23.23
CA THR A 168 20.85 -21.00 22.03
C THR A 168 20.12 -22.33 22.22
N GLY A 169 19.23 -22.69 21.30
CA GLY A 169 18.42 -23.88 21.39
C GLY A 169 16.93 -23.61 21.42
N HIS A 170 16.16 -24.42 22.14
CA HIS A 170 14.70 -24.33 22.09
C HIS A 170 14.05 -24.34 23.47
N PHE A 171 12.98 -23.55 23.62
CA PHE A 171 12.15 -23.51 24.82
C PHE A 171 12.93 -23.13 26.12
N ASN A 172 13.97 -22.34 26.02
CA ASN A 172 14.69 -21.85 27.21
C ASN A 172 13.98 -20.61 27.76
N ALA A 173 13.78 -20.57 29.07
CA ALA A 173 13.13 -19.46 29.77
C ALA A 173 14.04 -18.71 30.74
N CYS A 174 15.34 -18.80 30.53
CA CYS A 174 16.39 -18.16 31.33
C CYS A 174 17.36 -17.39 30.42
N ASN A 175 18.40 -16.81 31.01
CA ASN A 175 19.44 -16.16 30.23
C ASN A 175 20.69 -17.06 30.11
N TYR A 176 21.43 -16.85 29.02
CA TYR A 176 22.72 -17.54 28.78
C TYR A 176 22.64 -19.06 28.78
N SER A 177 21.51 -19.57 28.29
CA SER A 177 21.26 -21.00 28.26
C SER A 177 21.54 -21.59 26.87
N SER A 178 22.03 -22.82 26.87
CA SER A 178 22.15 -23.63 25.66
C SER A 178 21.45 -24.97 25.83
N GLY A 179 20.70 -25.39 24.85
CA GLY A 179 20.03 -26.68 24.87
C GLY A 179 18.51 -26.61 24.75
N PHE A 180 17.82 -27.44 25.53
CA PHE A 180 16.41 -27.68 25.41
C PHE A 180 15.72 -27.66 26.77
N PHE A 181 14.69 -26.83 26.96
CA PHE A 181 13.93 -26.68 28.21
C PHE A 181 14.74 -26.25 29.45
N CYS A 182 15.53 -25.19 29.35
CA CYS A 182 16.12 -24.57 30.53
C CYS A 182 15.13 -23.57 31.15
N THR A 183 14.86 -23.69 32.44
CA THR A 183 13.92 -22.80 33.17
C THR A 183 14.57 -22.04 34.33
N GLU A 184 15.87 -22.22 34.61
CA GLU A 184 16.61 -21.48 35.61
C GLU A 184 18.01 -21.14 35.10
#